data_46a2170493c8ccb0e13811ffca5dea3f
#
_entry.id   46a2170493c8ccb0e13811ffca5dea3f
#
_cell.length_a   1.000
_cell.length_b   1.000
_cell.length_c   1.000
_cell.angle_alpha   90.00
_cell.angle_beta   90.00
_cell.angle_gamma   90.00
#
_symmetry.space_group_name_H-M   'P 1'
#
loop_
_entity.id
_entity.type
_entity.pdbx_description
1 polymer ?
#
loop_
_entity_poly.entity_id
_entity_poly.type
_entity_poly.pdbx_seq_one_letter_code
_entity_poly.pdbx_strand_id
1 'polypeptide(L)' 'MPMGSKHVISGTIERGDPKKRQFCYLLFPDEGGCWELDGNAIMQWRFGRLIGRQVTVHGTQVAFNALYAKRLKCAA' A
#
# COMPACT_ATOMS: atom_id res chain seq x y z
N MET A 1 -13.83 14.76 5.13
CA MET A 1 -13.66 13.67 4.17
C MET A 1 -14.02 12.35 4.79
N PRO A 2 -14.91 11.62 4.17
CA PRO A 2 -15.22 10.31 4.72
C PRO A 2 -14.05 9.37 4.60
N MET A 3 -13.78 8.64 5.67
CA MET A 3 -12.93 7.46 5.60
C MET A 3 -13.62 6.44 4.71
N GLY A 4 -12.88 5.55 4.12
CA GLY A 4 -13.41 4.54 3.23
C GLY A 4 -13.47 4.94 1.76
N SER A 5 -12.89 6.08 1.40
CA SER A 5 -12.75 6.45 -0.02
C SER A 5 -11.91 5.42 -0.74
N LYS A 6 -12.38 5.00 -1.90
CA LYS A 6 -11.65 4.03 -2.72
C LYS A 6 -10.59 4.73 -3.55
N HIS A 7 -9.43 4.13 -3.62
CA HIS A 7 -8.30 4.66 -4.38
C HIS A 7 -7.69 3.58 -5.26
N VAL A 8 -7.19 4.00 -6.42
CA VAL A 8 -6.36 3.16 -7.29
C VAL A 8 -5.06 3.92 -7.46
N ILE A 9 -3.98 3.38 -6.92
CA ILE A 9 -2.71 4.08 -6.84
C ILE A 9 -1.61 3.21 -7.45
N SER A 10 -0.88 3.76 -8.40
CA SER A 10 0.28 3.11 -8.99
C SER A 10 1.55 3.69 -8.39
N GLY A 11 2.47 2.84 -8.03
CA GLY A 11 3.71 3.27 -7.43
C GLY A 11 4.59 2.10 -7.05
N THR A 12 5.56 2.37 -6.19
CA THR A 12 6.55 1.39 -5.77
C THR A 12 6.35 1.05 -4.30
N ILE A 13 6.41 -0.24 -3.98
CA ILE A 13 6.33 -0.72 -2.59
C ILE A 13 7.72 -0.66 -1.98
N GLU A 14 7.80 -0.13 -0.77
CA GLU A 14 9.02 -0.11 0.03
C GLU A 14 8.71 -0.62 1.43
N ARG A 15 9.77 -1.05 2.12
CA ARG A 15 9.63 -1.48 3.50
C ARG A 15 9.50 -0.26 4.41
N GLY A 16 8.52 -0.30 5.30
CA GLY A 16 8.31 0.74 6.29
C GLY A 16 9.13 0.52 7.55
N ASP A 17 8.73 1.17 8.63
CA ASP A 17 9.44 1.08 9.92
C ASP A 17 9.26 -0.33 10.50
N PRO A 18 10.35 -1.09 10.71
CA PRO A 18 10.26 -2.45 11.26
C PRO A 18 9.73 -2.49 12.69
N LYS A 19 9.74 -1.37 13.41
CA LYS A 19 9.19 -1.29 14.76
C LYS A 19 7.68 -1.26 14.78
N LYS A 20 7.05 -0.90 13.68
CA LYS A 20 5.60 -0.87 13.58
C LYS A 20 5.11 -2.26 13.17
N ARG A 21 4.15 -2.80 13.90
CA ARG A 21 3.51 -4.06 13.54
C ARG A 21 2.50 -3.86 12.42
N GLN A 22 1.91 -2.69 12.38
CA GLN A 22 0.93 -2.28 11.39
C GLN A 22 1.60 -1.30 10.43
N PHE A 23 1.21 -1.32 9.17
CA PHE A 23 1.76 -0.42 8.15
C PHE A 23 3.27 -0.60 7.97
N CYS A 24 3.74 -1.85 8.02
CA CYS A 24 5.15 -2.15 7.84
C CYS A 24 5.61 -2.05 6.38
N TYR A 25 4.70 -1.74 5.46
CA TYR A 25 5.01 -1.48 4.06
C TYR A 25 4.46 -0.13 3.65
N LEU A 26 5.18 0.52 2.73
CA LEU A 26 4.81 1.85 2.23
C LEU A 26 4.64 1.78 0.72
N LEU A 27 3.74 2.59 0.20
CA LEU A 27 3.57 2.77 -1.23
C LEU A 27 3.98 4.20 -1.57
N PHE A 28 4.92 4.34 -2.50
CA PHE A 28 5.33 5.63 -3.03
C PHE A 28 4.70 5.81 -4.40
N PRO A 29 3.59 6.57 -4.50
CA PRO A 29 2.92 6.78 -5.76
C PRO A 29 3.83 7.45 -6.79
N ASP A 30 3.60 7.15 -8.06
CA ASP A 30 4.35 7.77 -9.16
C ASP A 30 4.22 9.29 -9.15
N GLU A 31 3.09 9.79 -8.72
CA GLU A 31 2.80 11.23 -8.66
C GLU A 31 3.34 11.90 -7.39
N GLY A 32 3.99 11.16 -6.53
CA GLY A 32 4.59 11.68 -5.30
C GLY A 32 3.79 11.36 -4.06
N GLY A 33 4.36 11.63 -2.91
CA GLY A 33 3.74 11.36 -1.62
C GLY A 33 4.08 9.97 -1.10
N CYS A 34 3.34 9.54 -0.10
CA CYS A 34 3.56 8.25 0.55
C CYS A 34 2.26 7.77 1.18
N TRP A 35 1.94 6.50 0.99
CA TRP A 35 0.83 5.84 1.66
C TRP A 35 1.36 4.73 2.54
N GLU A 36 0.81 4.60 3.73
CA GLU A 36 1.06 3.44 4.57
C GLU A 36 0.10 2.34 4.11
N LEU A 37 0.63 1.15 3.86
CA LEU A 37 -0.16 0.03 3.36
C LEU A 37 -0.59 -0.89 4.48
N ASP A 38 -1.84 -1.29 4.44
CA ASP A 38 -2.39 -2.32 5.32
C ASP A 38 -3.11 -3.35 4.44
N GLY A 39 -3.42 -4.48 5.01
CA GLY A 39 -4.12 -5.54 4.30
C GLY A 39 -4.18 -6.81 5.13
N ASN A 40 -4.85 -7.84 4.62
CA ASN A 40 -4.89 -9.12 5.30
C ASN A 40 -3.53 -9.82 5.21
N ALA A 41 -3.42 -11.01 5.83
CA ALA A 41 -2.15 -11.72 5.91
C ALA A 41 -1.59 -12.08 4.53
N ILE A 42 -2.45 -12.46 3.60
CA ILE A 42 -2.02 -12.79 2.23
C ILE A 42 -1.48 -11.54 1.54
N MET A 43 -2.14 -10.41 1.71
CA MET A 43 -1.73 -9.16 1.11
C MET A 43 -0.39 -8.70 1.69
N GLN A 44 -0.21 -8.81 3.00
CA GLN A 44 1.06 -8.46 3.66
C GLN A 44 2.20 -9.30 3.10
N TRP A 45 1.98 -10.58 2.90
CA TRP A 45 2.97 -11.47 2.31
C TRP A 45 3.33 -11.02 0.88
N ARG A 46 2.33 -10.64 0.10
CA ARG A 46 2.56 -10.15 -1.26
C ARG A 46 3.37 -8.86 -1.27
N PHE A 47 3.09 -7.95 -0.35
CA PHE A 47 3.88 -6.72 -0.24
C PHE A 47 5.35 -7.04 -0.04
N GLY A 48 5.67 -7.97 0.83
CA GLY A 48 7.05 -8.36 1.11
C GLY A 48 7.76 -8.92 -0.11
N ARG A 49 7.03 -9.56 -1.02
CA ARG A 49 7.61 -10.12 -2.24
C ARG A 49 7.75 -9.09 -3.36
N LEU A 50 7.11 -7.95 -3.23
CA LEU A 50 7.06 -6.95 -4.30
C LEU A 50 7.79 -5.66 -3.95
N ILE A 51 8.62 -5.69 -2.93
CA ILE A 51 9.41 -4.52 -2.53
C ILE A 51 10.30 -4.11 -3.70
N GLY A 52 10.28 -2.80 -3.99
CA GLY A 52 11.03 -2.23 -5.10
C GLY A 52 10.37 -2.39 -6.46
N ARG A 53 9.20 -3.04 -6.51
CA ARG A 53 8.50 -3.28 -7.76
C ARG A 53 7.40 -2.26 -8.00
N GLN A 54 7.16 -1.97 -9.25
CA GLN A 54 6.05 -1.12 -9.67
C GLN A 54 4.76 -1.92 -9.59
N VAL A 55 3.77 -1.39 -8.88
CA VAL A 55 2.49 -2.07 -8.67
C VAL A 55 1.35 -1.08 -8.80
N THR A 56 0.14 -1.60 -8.98
CA THR A 56 -1.10 -0.84 -8.86
C THR A 56 -1.91 -1.43 -7.72
N VAL A 57 -2.24 -0.62 -6.75
CA VAL A 57 -2.97 -1.03 -5.55
C VAL A 57 -4.37 -0.45 -5.59
N HIS A 58 -5.35 -1.32 -5.43
CA HIS A 58 -6.75 -0.92 -5.23
C HIS A 58 -7.06 -1.07 -3.75
N GLY A 59 -7.45 0.00 -3.10
CA GLY A 59 -7.69 -0.06 -1.68
C GLY A 59 -8.65 1.00 -1.19
N THR A 60 -8.87 0.98 0.12
CA THR A 60 -9.77 1.89 0.81
C THR A 60 -8.97 2.69 1.81
N GLN A 61 -9.17 4.00 1.82
CA GLN A 61 -8.50 4.86 2.79
C GLN A 61 -9.05 4.60 4.19
N VAL A 62 -8.17 4.30 5.14
CA VAL A 62 -8.55 3.98 6.52
C VAL A 62 -7.98 4.99 7.52
N ALA A 63 -7.10 5.86 7.07
CA ALA A 63 -6.55 6.96 7.86
C ALA A 63 -6.03 8.03 6.91
N PHE A 64 -5.46 9.10 7.42
CA PHE A 64 -5.03 10.24 6.62
C PHE A 64 -4.17 9.83 5.43
N ASN A 65 -3.19 8.95 5.65
CA ASN A 65 -2.32 8.45 4.59
C ASN A 65 -2.18 6.94 4.64
N ALA A 66 -3.20 6.24 5.13
CA ALA A 66 -3.19 4.80 5.24
C ALA A 66 -4.23 4.19 4.31
N LEU A 67 -3.82 3.17 3.59
CA LEU A 67 -4.64 2.50 2.58
C LEU A 67 -4.73 1.02 2.92
N TYR A 68 -5.96 0.51 3.06
CA TYR A 68 -6.19 -0.92 3.21
C TYR A 68 -6.31 -1.54 1.82
N ALA A 69 -5.29 -2.27 1.41
CA ALA A 69 -5.22 -2.84 0.07
C ALA A 69 -6.16 -4.03 -0.07
N LYS A 70 -7.01 -3.99 -1.09
CA LYS A 70 -7.93 -5.08 -1.41
C LYS A 70 -7.51 -5.85 -2.64
N ARG A 71 -6.85 -5.19 -3.59
CA ARG A 71 -6.31 -5.81 -4.79
C ARG A 71 -4.95 -5.24 -5.10
N LEU A 72 -4.10 -6.08 -5.64
CA LEU A 72 -2.73 -5.71 -5.96
C LEU A 72 -2.38 -6.33 -7.31
N LYS A 73 -1.92 -5.48 -8.23
CA LYS A 73 -1.44 -5.93 -9.54
C LYS A 73 -0.03 -5.47 -9.74
N CYS A 74 0.82 -6.37 -10.21
CA CYS A 74 2.18 -5.99 -10.61
C CYS A 74 2.11 -5.32 -11.98
N ALA A 75 2.86 -4.26 -12.15
CA ALA A 75 3.09 -3.72 -13.48
C ALA A 75 3.95 -4.71 -14.26
N ALA A 76 3.51 -5.06 -15.42
CA ALA A 76 4.21 -6.04 -16.23
C ALA A 76 5.50 -5.44 -16.81
#